data_e067d7c30f05d102b26729a0fa437fe2
#
_entry.id   e067d7c30f05d102b26729a0fa437fe2
#
_cell.length_a   1.000
_cell.length_b   1.000
_cell.length_c   1.000
_cell.angle_alpha   90.00
_cell.angle_beta   90.00
_cell.angle_gamma   90.00
#
_symmetry.space_group_name_H-M   'P 1'
#
loop_
_entity.id
_entity.type
_entity.pdbx_description
1 polymer ?
#
loop_
_entity_poly.entity_id
_entity_poly.type
_entity_poly.pdbx_seq_one_letter_code
_entity_poly.pdbx_strand_id
1 'polypeptide(L)'
;MTISTADNTPRISYTVAQGATQTAFAVPFEFFADADLNFYVDGTKKTLATHYTTSANAQNNLAHSSGTTGYIHTTTDNSITGATGGSTVIITRDIAFARTTDFPTAGAFDVGTLNSELDRITAIASDLEDLSSRSVRLLDYDSEVSMELPALASRKGTVLGFNASTGVAEAGPSITAVQSLADVTTSINLLGTSAVVEDLGILATSANVTAMGHLGTSGNVTAMGLL
;
A
#
# COMPACT_ATOMS: atom_id res chain seq x y z
N MET A 1 31.05 13.53 -7.17
CA MET A 1 29.87 14.39 -7.25
C MET A 1 29.07 14.10 -6.00
N THR A 2 28.30 15.02 -5.48
CA THR A 2 27.55 14.84 -4.24
C THR A 2 26.07 14.64 -4.59
N ILE A 3 25.42 13.63 -4.04
CA ILE A 3 23.97 13.45 -4.19
C ILE A 3 23.26 14.67 -3.62
N SER A 4 22.42 15.30 -4.43
CA SER A 4 21.57 16.42 -4.00
C SER A 4 20.19 15.93 -3.56
N THR A 5 19.47 16.74 -2.79
CA THR A 5 18.10 16.43 -2.38
C THR A 5 17.17 16.24 -3.58
N ALA A 6 17.41 16.94 -4.69
CA ALA A 6 16.61 16.82 -5.92
C ALA A 6 16.81 15.49 -6.63
N ASP A 7 18.00 14.89 -6.50
CA ASP A 7 18.39 13.65 -7.20
C ASP A 7 18.21 12.41 -6.34
N ASN A 8 17.71 12.56 -5.13
CA ASN A 8 17.73 11.48 -4.14
C ASN A 8 16.35 10.85 -3.86
N THR A 9 15.34 11.17 -4.66
CA THR A 9 14.04 10.48 -4.54
C THR A 9 14.16 9.09 -5.15
N PRO A 10 14.14 8.00 -4.37
CA PRO A 10 14.49 6.65 -4.84
C PRO A 10 13.35 5.98 -5.60
N ARG A 11 12.40 6.74 -6.11
CA ARG A 11 11.18 6.23 -6.74
C ARG A 11 10.66 7.18 -7.81
N ILE A 12 10.23 6.62 -8.95
CA ILE A 12 9.50 7.32 -10.00
C ILE A 12 8.35 6.46 -10.52
N SER A 13 7.27 7.11 -10.93
CA SER A 13 6.11 6.46 -11.54
C SER A 13 5.82 7.05 -12.92
N TYR A 14 5.48 6.19 -13.87
CA TYR A 14 5.04 6.54 -15.21
C TYR A 14 3.69 5.91 -15.49
N THR A 15 2.90 6.58 -16.33
CA THR A 15 1.67 6.02 -16.88
C THR A 15 1.83 5.88 -18.39
N VAL A 16 1.72 4.64 -18.88
CA VAL A 16 1.64 4.36 -20.31
C VAL A 16 0.18 4.39 -20.70
N ALA A 17 -0.21 5.35 -21.52
CA ALA A 17 -1.61 5.52 -21.92
C ALA A 17 -2.11 4.28 -22.66
N GLN A 18 -3.41 4.00 -22.56
CA GLN A 18 -4.05 2.87 -23.23
C GLN A 18 -3.71 2.85 -24.73
N GLY A 19 -3.23 1.72 -25.22
CA GLY A 19 -2.84 1.50 -26.59
C GLY A 19 -1.51 2.15 -27.01
N ALA A 20 -0.92 3.00 -26.18
CA ALA A 20 0.43 3.51 -26.43
C ALA A 20 1.48 2.47 -26.04
N THR A 21 2.60 2.46 -26.74
CA THR A 21 3.74 1.57 -26.43
C THR A 21 4.95 2.40 -26.03
N GLN A 22 5.55 2.04 -24.89
CA GLN A 22 6.77 2.68 -24.39
C GLN A 22 7.83 1.63 -24.09
N THR A 23 9.06 1.92 -24.47
CA THR A 23 10.18 0.98 -24.32
C THR A 23 11.32 1.55 -23.49
N ALA A 24 11.31 2.85 -23.18
CA ALA A 24 12.34 3.51 -22.39
C ALA A 24 11.72 4.39 -21.30
N PHE A 25 12.25 4.26 -20.08
CA PHE A 25 11.80 4.97 -18.91
C PHE A 25 12.99 5.61 -18.22
N ALA A 26 12.97 6.93 -18.05
CA ALA A 26 14.05 7.65 -17.41
C ALA A 26 14.15 7.30 -15.92
N VAL A 27 15.36 7.25 -15.39
CA VAL A 27 15.63 7.06 -13.95
C VAL A 27 16.24 8.38 -13.45
N PRO A 28 15.45 9.24 -12.78
CA PRO A 28 15.88 10.58 -12.40
C PRO A 28 16.68 10.62 -11.09
N PHE A 29 17.07 9.50 -10.56
CA PHE A 29 17.85 9.38 -9.33
C PHE A 29 19.10 8.53 -9.56
N GLU A 30 20.11 8.73 -8.72
CA GLU A 30 21.38 8.03 -8.81
C GLU A 30 21.23 6.56 -8.40
N PHE A 31 21.87 5.66 -9.15
CA PHE A 31 22.03 4.24 -8.84
C PHE A 31 23.44 3.79 -9.21
N PHE A 32 23.98 2.76 -8.57
CA PHE A 32 25.38 2.40 -8.65
C PHE A 32 25.61 1.11 -9.44
N ALA A 33 24.60 0.28 -9.56
CA ALA A 33 24.59 -0.94 -10.33
C ALA A 33 23.21 -1.20 -10.95
N ASP A 34 23.16 -1.96 -12.04
CA ASP A 34 21.89 -2.33 -12.69
C ASP A 34 20.94 -3.07 -11.74
N ALA A 35 21.51 -3.85 -10.83
CA ALA A 35 20.78 -4.61 -9.83
C ALA A 35 20.15 -3.74 -8.72
N ASP A 36 20.57 -2.48 -8.59
CA ASP A 36 19.99 -1.53 -7.64
C ASP A 36 18.60 -1.04 -8.07
N LEU A 37 18.18 -1.36 -9.31
CA LEU A 37 16.90 -0.93 -9.84
C LEU A 37 15.88 -2.07 -9.84
N ASN A 38 14.73 -1.79 -9.26
CA ASN A 38 13.55 -2.62 -9.38
C ASN A 38 12.56 -1.98 -10.36
N PHE A 39 12.08 -2.77 -11.30
CA PHE A 39 11.14 -2.35 -12.33
C PHE A 39 9.82 -3.12 -12.19
N TYR A 40 8.73 -2.39 -12.02
CA TYR A 40 7.38 -2.96 -11.86
C TYR A 40 6.46 -2.43 -12.95
N VAL A 41 5.61 -3.33 -13.47
CA VAL A 41 4.54 -2.99 -14.39
C VAL A 41 3.24 -3.54 -13.82
N ASP A 42 2.27 -2.67 -13.58
CA ASP A 42 0.97 -3.01 -12.99
C ASP A 42 1.11 -3.86 -11.72
N GLY A 43 2.04 -3.46 -10.84
CA GLY A 43 2.36 -4.14 -9.57
C GLY A 43 3.22 -5.40 -9.70
N THR A 44 3.52 -5.85 -10.92
CA THR A 44 4.34 -7.05 -11.15
C THR A 44 5.80 -6.69 -11.37
N LYS A 45 6.70 -7.22 -10.51
CA LYS A 45 8.15 -7.04 -10.65
C LYS A 45 8.67 -7.74 -11.91
N LYS A 46 9.45 -7.05 -12.69
CA LYS A 46 10.11 -7.55 -13.90
C LYS A 46 11.55 -7.93 -13.61
N THR A 47 12.09 -8.85 -14.37
CA THR A 47 13.44 -9.41 -14.18
C THR A 47 14.44 -8.70 -15.07
N LEU A 48 15.54 -8.22 -14.50
CA LEU A 48 16.68 -7.64 -15.20
C LEU A 48 17.24 -8.66 -16.20
N ALA A 49 17.74 -8.19 -17.32
CA ALA A 49 18.27 -8.94 -18.46
C ALA A 49 17.23 -9.79 -19.22
N THR A 50 16.10 -10.16 -18.62
CA THR A 50 15.02 -10.89 -19.28
C THR A 50 13.97 -9.95 -19.85
N HIS A 51 13.45 -9.05 -19.03
CA HIS A 51 12.37 -8.15 -19.38
C HIS A 51 12.85 -6.74 -19.69
N TYR A 52 13.95 -6.34 -19.10
CA TYR A 52 14.54 -5.02 -19.28
C TYR A 52 16.05 -5.06 -19.12
N THR A 53 16.69 -4.04 -19.68
CA THR A 53 18.08 -3.70 -19.43
C THR A 53 18.17 -2.27 -18.92
N THR A 54 19.24 -1.92 -18.26
CA THR A 54 19.51 -0.53 -17.92
C THR A 54 20.48 0.05 -18.95
N SER A 55 20.23 1.25 -19.40
CA SER A 55 21.27 2.08 -19.94
C SER A 55 21.30 3.31 -19.06
N ALA A 56 22.13 3.25 -18.15
CA ALA A 56 22.85 4.42 -17.80
C ALA A 56 23.60 4.88 -19.02
N ASN A 57 23.48 6.09 -19.43
CA ASN A 57 24.51 6.35 -20.38
C ASN A 57 25.50 5.18 -20.34
N ALA A 58 25.81 4.61 -21.41
CA ALA A 58 26.64 3.40 -21.52
C ALA A 58 27.96 3.43 -20.72
N GLN A 59 28.13 4.25 -19.72
CA GLN A 59 29.41 4.52 -19.13
C GLN A 59 29.58 4.08 -17.72
N ASN A 60 28.61 4.08 -16.87
CA ASN A 60 28.86 3.70 -15.48
C ASN A 60 27.64 3.36 -14.67
N ASN A 61 26.46 3.24 -15.26
CA ASN A 61 25.23 2.96 -14.47
C ASN A 61 24.97 4.01 -13.37
N LEU A 62 25.55 5.19 -13.53
CA LEU A 62 25.38 6.30 -12.61
C LEU A 62 24.52 7.32 -13.30
N ALA A 63 23.21 7.21 -13.06
CA ALA A 63 22.31 8.30 -13.37
C ALA A 63 22.87 9.54 -12.70
N HIS A 64 22.85 10.66 -13.04
CA HIS A 64 23.21 11.92 -12.39
C HIS A 64 24.65 12.20 -11.98
N SER A 65 25.51 11.22 -11.71
CA SER A 65 26.89 11.52 -11.30
C SER A 65 27.68 12.32 -12.35
N SER A 66 27.24 12.23 -13.61
CA SER A 66 27.79 13.02 -14.73
C SER A 66 26.80 13.98 -15.37
N GLY A 67 25.64 14.21 -14.76
CA GLY A 67 24.55 15.01 -15.36
C GLY A 67 23.78 14.29 -16.46
N THR A 68 23.95 12.98 -16.60
CA THR A 68 23.29 12.15 -17.61
C THR A 68 22.22 11.29 -16.97
N THR A 69 20.99 11.34 -17.46
CA THR A 69 19.87 10.53 -16.98
C THR A 69 20.06 9.08 -17.37
N GLY A 70 19.97 8.16 -16.41
CA GLY A 70 19.88 6.72 -16.67
C GLY A 70 18.49 6.34 -17.22
N TYR A 71 18.40 5.17 -17.84
CA TYR A 71 17.15 4.65 -18.38
C TYR A 71 17.01 3.16 -18.09
N ILE A 72 15.78 2.72 -17.90
CA ILE A 72 15.37 1.33 -18.11
C ILE A 72 14.87 1.21 -19.55
N HIS A 73 15.39 0.23 -20.28
CA HIS A 73 14.92 -0.15 -21.59
C HIS A 73 14.31 -1.54 -21.54
N THR A 74 13.07 -1.69 -21.98
CA THR A 74 12.48 -3.01 -22.13
C THR A 74 13.16 -3.77 -23.26
N THR A 75 13.28 -5.09 -23.13
CA THR A 75 13.73 -5.94 -24.24
C THR A 75 12.67 -5.93 -25.37
N THR A 76 13.07 -6.28 -26.56
CA THR A 76 12.23 -6.18 -27.79
C THR A 76 10.85 -6.82 -27.61
N ASP A 77 10.79 -7.98 -26.96
CA ASP A 77 9.56 -8.74 -26.74
C ASP A 77 8.76 -8.31 -25.51
N ASN A 78 9.27 -7.36 -24.73
CA ASN A 78 8.69 -6.93 -23.45
C ASN A 78 8.35 -5.43 -23.43
N SER A 79 8.12 -4.81 -24.59
CA SER A 79 7.63 -3.44 -24.67
C SER A 79 6.33 -3.28 -23.86
N ILE A 80 6.20 -2.17 -23.15
CA ILE A 80 5.01 -1.92 -22.33
C ILE A 80 3.97 -1.23 -23.18
N THR A 81 2.88 -1.95 -23.48
CA THR A 81 1.70 -1.39 -24.13
C THR A 81 0.63 -1.16 -23.07
N GLY A 82 0.13 0.07 -22.99
CA GLY A 82 -0.87 0.45 -22.00
C GLY A 82 -2.15 -0.37 -22.14
N ALA A 83 -2.54 -1.05 -21.07
CA ALA A 83 -3.79 -1.81 -20.96
C ALA A 83 -5.02 -0.88 -20.97
N THR A 84 -6.23 -1.45 -20.93
CA THR A 84 -7.46 -0.68 -20.76
C THR A 84 -7.39 0.14 -19.46
N GLY A 85 -7.48 1.46 -19.57
CA GLY A 85 -7.28 2.38 -18.46
C GLY A 85 -5.82 2.84 -18.28
N GLY A 86 -4.88 2.38 -19.09
CA GLY A 86 -3.46 2.64 -18.99
C GLY A 86 -2.72 1.59 -18.16
N SER A 87 -1.38 1.57 -18.27
CA SER A 87 -0.51 0.75 -17.43
C SER A 87 0.40 1.61 -16.57
N THR A 88 0.56 1.25 -15.31
CA THR A 88 1.42 1.95 -14.38
C THR A 88 2.79 1.27 -14.33
N VAL A 89 3.83 2.06 -14.55
CA VAL A 89 5.22 1.64 -14.42
C VAL A 89 5.83 2.33 -13.21
N ILE A 90 6.45 1.55 -12.33
CA ILE A 90 7.14 2.07 -11.15
C ILE A 90 8.58 1.58 -11.18
N ILE A 91 9.52 2.51 -11.00
CA ILE A 91 10.93 2.22 -10.84
C ILE A 91 11.32 2.64 -9.43
N THR A 92 11.99 1.75 -8.70
CA THR A 92 12.49 2.04 -7.37
C THR A 92 13.97 1.66 -7.29
N ARG A 93 14.71 2.39 -6.47
CA ARG A 93 16.06 2.02 -6.07
C ARG A 93 15.99 1.11 -4.83
N ASP A 94 16.87 0.15 -4.76
CA ASP A 94 17.03 -0.80 -3.65
C ASP A 94 18.49 -1.25 -3.60
N ILE A 95 19.31 -0.43 -2.98
CA ILE A 95 20.75 -0.70 -2.86
C ILE A 95 20.98 -1.71 -1.75
N ALA A 96 21.73 -2.78 -2.04
CA ALA A 96 22.09 -3.76 -1.04
C ALA A 96 22.81 -3.11 0.15
N PHE A 97 22.30 -3.35 1.36
CA PHE A 97 22.89 -2.84 2.60
C PHE A 97 24.17 -3.62 2.93
N ALA A 98 25.22 -3.31 2.20
CA ALA A 98 26.54 -3.92 2.37
C ALA A 98 27.62 -2.90 2.03
N ARG A 99 28.74 -2.93 2.74
CA ARG A 99 29.94 -2.21 2.35
C ARG A 99 30.65 -3.03 1.25
N THR A 100 30.83 -2.42 0.08
CA THR A 100 31.48 -3.09 -1.07
C THR A 100 32.90 -2.63 -1.30
N THR A 101 33.29 -1.53 -0.65
CA THR A 101 34.61 -0.91 -0.81
C THR A 101 35.46 -1.15 0.44
N ASP A 102 36.70 -1.60 0.25
CA ASP A 102 37.70 -1.67 1.29
C ASP A 102 38.80 -0.61 1.03
N PHE A 103 39.12 0.16 2.06
CA PHE A 103 40.14 1.20 1.97
C PHE A 103 41.48 0.62 2.41
N PRO A 104 42.58 0.91 1.70
CA PRO A 104 43.87 0.40 2.08
C PRO A 104 44.29 0.96 3.45
N THR A 105 44.89 0.09 4.28
CA THR A 105 45.38 0.47 5.60
C THR A 105 46.69 1.24 5.55
N ALA A 106 47.38 1.24 4.39
CA ALA A 106 48.59 1.98 4.11
C ALA A 106 48.69 2.29 2.60
N GLY A 107 49.32 3.38 2.25
CA GLY A 107 49.51 3.80 0.86
C GLY A 107 48.70 5.01 0.46
N ALA A 108 48.54 5.25 -0.85
CA ALA A 108 47.77 6.36 -1.36
C ALA A 108 46.27 6.17 -1.11
N PHE A 109 45.63 7.16 -0.50
CA PHE A 109 44.18 7.17 -0.26
C PHE A 109 43.45 7.79 -1.46
N ASP A 110 42.53 7.03 -2.05
CA ASP A 110 41.72 7.53 -3.17
C ASP A 110 40.47 8.25 -2.66
N VAL A 111 40.47 9.55 -2.76
CA VAL A 111 39.35 10.43 -2.40
C VAL A 111 38.13 10.18 -3.30
N GLY A 112 38.32 9.79 -4.57
CA GLY A 112 37.25 9.48 -5.48
C GLY A 112 36.42 8.28 -5.01
N THR A 113 37.12 7.23 -4.61
CA THR A 113 36.50 6.03 -4.04
C THR A 113 35.76 6.34 -2.72
N LEU A 114 36.30 7.21 -1.86
CA LEU A 114 35.63 7.64 -0.64
C LEU A 114 34.34 8.40 -0.96
N ASN A 115 34.38 9.35 -1.89
CA ASN A 115 33.18 10.09 -2.29
C ASN A 115 32.08 9.17 -2.84
N SER A 116 32.45 8.22 -3.68
CA SER A 116 31.47 7.25 -4.21
C SER A 116 30.82 6.39 -3.12
N GLU A 117 31.59 5.99 -2.10
CA GLU A 117 31.04 5.24 -0.97
C GLU A 117 30.15 6.11 -0.07
N LEU A 118 30.48 7.39 0.13
CA LEU A 118 29.64 8.35 0.86
C LEU A 118 28.31 8.62 0.11
N ASP A 119 28.36 8.78 -1.21
CA ASP A 119 27.17 8.95 -2.04
C ASP A 119 26.28 7.70 -1.96
N ARG A 120 26.88 6.50 -2.00
CA ARG A 120 26.19 5.24 -1.85
C ARG A 120 25.49 5.11 -0.48
N ILE A 121 26.17 5.48 0.60
CA ILE A 121 25.57 5.50 1.95
C ILE A 121 24.42 6.49 2.04
N THR A 122 24.57 7.68 1.45
CA THR A 122 23.50 8.68 1.38
C THR A 122 22.29 8.16 0.60
N ALA A 123 22.50 7.44 -0.49
CA ALA A 123 21.44 6.83 -1.27
C ALA A 123 20.72 5.73 -0.47
N ILE A 124 21.44 4.88 0.26
CA ILE A 124 20.85 3.87 1.16
C ILE A 124 19.99 4.53 2.25
N ALA A 125 20.46 5.63 2.85
CA ALA A 125 19.69 6.35 3.85
C ALA A 125 18.38 6.91 3.26
N SER A 126 18.40 7.41 2.03
CA SER A 126 17.19 7.86 1.33
C SER A 126 16.23 6.71 0.99
N ASP A 127 16.74 5.55 0.61
CA ASP A 127 15.91 4.36 0.39
C ASP A 127 15.18 3.94 1.69
N LEU A 128 15.88 4.02 2.83
CA LEU A 128 15.29 3.75 4.14
C LEU A 128 14.25 4.82 4.54
N GLU A 129 14.49 6.08 4.24
CA GLU A 129 13.53 7.16 4.47
C GLU A 129 12.25 6.95 3.65
N ASP A 130 12.36 6.64 2.36
CA ASP A 130 11.21 6.30 1.51
C ASP A 130 10.44 5.10 2.06
N LEU A 131 11.13 4.04 2.46
CA LEU A 131 10.52 2.86 3.05
C LEU A 131 9.79 3.20 4.37
N SER A 132 10.44 3.97 5.25
CA SER A 132 9.88 4.41 6.53
C SER A 132 8.64 5.30 6.32
N SER A 133 8.68 6.23 5.35
CA SER A 133 7.56 7.14 5.06
C SER A 133 6.29 6.41 4.59
N ARG A 134 6.44 5.22 4.04
CA ARG A 134 5.36 4.33 3.59
C ARG A 134 4.94 3.29 4.64
N SER A 135 5.53 3.34 5.82
CA SER A 135 5.22 2.45 6.93
C SER A 135 4.25 3.09 7.91
N VAL A 136 3.52 2.28 8.67
CA VAL A 136 2.75 2.77 9.81
C VAL A 136 3.72 3.14 10.92
N ARG A 137 3.72 4.41 11.32
CA ARG A 137 4.63 4.93 12.36
C ARG A 137 3.90 5.91 13.26
N LEU A 138 4.42 6.08 14.46
CA LEU A 138 3.99 7.15 15.36
C LEU A 138 4.41 8.52 14.82
N LEU A 139 3.68 9.54 15.18
CA LEU A 139 4.09 10.93 14.94
C LEU A 139 5.25 11.28 15.87
N ASP A 140 6.14 12.17 15.44
CA ASP A 140 7.37 12.52 16.17
C ASP A 140 7.11 13.12 17.56
N TYR A 141 5.91 13.66 17.81
CA TYR A 141 5.49 14.23 19.09
C TYR A 141 4.60 13.28 19.92
N ASP A 142 4.28 12.08 19.43
CA ASP A 142 3.54 11.11 20.22
C ASP A 142 4.41 10.50 21.32
N SER A 143 3.76 10.10 22.40
CA SER A 143 4.44 9.32 23.43
C SER A 143 4.92 7.98 22.85
N GLU A 144 6.06 7.51 23.32
CA GLU A 144 6.59 6.21 22.93
C GLU A 144 5.61 5.09 23.30
N VAL A 145 5.09 4.42 22.29
CA VAL A 145 4.20 3.26 22.42
C VAL A 145 4.72 2.18 21.49
N SER A 146 4.73 0.94 21.95
CA SER A 146 5.11 -0.18 21.08
C SER A 146 4.11 -0.34 19.93
N MET A 147 4.62 -0.26 18.71
CA MET A 147 3.87 -0.55 17.49
C MET A 147 4.10 -1.97 16.98
N GLU A 148 4.62 -2.85 17.85
CA GLU A 148 4.75 -4.26 17.52
C GLU A 148 3.38 -4.87 17.27
N LEU A 149 3.25 -5.56 16.15
CA LEU A 149 2.01 -6.28 15.86
C LEU A 149 1.86 -7.50 16.78
N PRO A 150 0.64 -7.84 17.20
CA PRO A 150 0.38 -9.08 17.93
C PRO A 150 0.96 -10.31 17.22
N ALA A 151 1.23 -11.36 17.98
CA ALA A 151 1.74 -12.62 17.42
C ALA A 151 0.87 -13.12 16.25
N LEU A 152 1.48 -13.79 15.27
CA LEU A 152 0.79 -14.26 14.07
C LEU A 152 -0.50 -15.03 14.36
N ALA A 153 -0.47 -15.89 15.39
CA ALA A 153 -1.64 -16.68 15.80
C ALA A 153 -2.81 -15.81 16.26
N SER A 154 -2.53 -14.68 16.92
CA SER A 154 -3.55 -13.77 17.46
C SER A 154 -4.11 -12.80 16.41
N ARG A 155 -3.28 -12.37 15.45
CA ARG A 155 -3.68 -11.38 14.43
C ARG A 155 -4.28 -11.99 13.16
N LYS A 156 -4.14 -13.31 12.97
CA LYS A 156 -4.62 -13.99 11.76
C LYS A 156 -6.15 -13.96 11.69
N GLY A 157 -6.68 -13.37 10.64
CA GLY A 157 -8.13 -13.26 10.42
C GLY A 157 -8.81 -12.19 11.28
N THR A 158 -8.06 -11.25 11.86
CA THR A 158 -8.58 -10.11 12.63
C THR A 158 -8.27 -8.79 11.93
N VAL A 159 -8.94 -7.72 12.33
CA VAL A 159 -8.57 -6.34 11.95
C VAL A 159 -7.51 -5.83 12.93
N LEU A 160 -6.67 -4.90 12.46
CA LEU A 160 -5.75 -4.19 13.32
C LEU A 160 -6.55 -3.19 14.16
N GLY A 161 -6.42 -3.28 15.47
CA GLY A 161 -6.97 -2.34 16.43
C GLY A 161 -5.87 -1.63 17.22
N PHE A 162 -6.25 -0.58 17.92
CA PHE A 162 -5.39 0.11 18.88
C PHE A 162 -6.09 0.12 20.24
N ASN A 163 -5.37 -0.26 21.27
CA ASN A 163 -5.88 -0.29 22.64
C ASN A 163 -6.34 1.09 23.09
N ALA A 164 -7.57 1.22 23.57
CA ALA A 164 -8.18 2.50 23.91
C ALA A 164 -7.48 3.26 25.04
N SER A 165 -6.72 2.57 25.90
CA SER A 165 -6.03 3.17 27.04
C SER A 165 -4.55 3.41 26.77
N THR A 166 -3.90 2.53 26.01
CA THR A 166 -2.45 2.53 25.83
C THR A 166 -2.03 2.92 24.41
N GLY A 167 -2.92 2.87 23.44
CA GLY A 167 -2.60 3.09 22.02
C GLY A 167 -1.77 1.97 21.38
N VAL A 168 -1.43 0.90 22.11
CA VAL A 168 -0.66 -0.24 21.58
C VAL A 168 -1.46 -0.97 20.50
N ALA A 169 -0.76 -1.42 19.46
CA ALA A 169 -1.38 -2.25 18.41
C ALA A 169 -1.89 -3.57 18.98
N GLU A 170 -3.14 -3.92 18.72
CA GLU A 170 -3.76 -5.14 19.18
C GLU A 170 -4.59 -5.83 18.09
N ALA A 171 -4.87 -7.13 18.29
CA ALA A 171 -5.77 -7.86 17.43
C ALA A 171 -7.22 -7.45 17.75
N GLY A 172 -7.86 -6.78 16.82
CA GLY A 172 -9.26 -6.38 16.94
C GLY A 172 -10.25 -7.54 16.63
N PRO A 173 -11.51 -7.23 16.34
CA PRO A 173 -12.51 -8.22 15.98
C PRO A 173 -12.09 -9.06 14.77
N SER A 174 -12.64 -10.28 14.66
CA SER A 174 -12.41 -11.08 13.45
C SER A 174 -13.03 -10.42 12.23
N ILE A 175 -12.41 -10.62 11.06
CA ILE A 175 -12.93 -10.13 9.77
C ILE A 175 -14.35 -10.63 9.55
N THR A 176 -14.65 -11.88 9.96
CA THR A 176 -16.00 -12.44 9.88
C THR A 176 -17.01 -11.69 10.75
N ALA A 177 -16.64 -11.29 11.98
CA ALA A 177 -17.50 -10.50 12.84
C ALA A 177 -17.82 -9.12 12.27
N VAL A 178 -16.80 -8.47 11.68
CA VAL A 178 -16.98 -7.18 11.00
C VAL A 178 -17.88 -7.31 9.76
N GLN A 179 -17.71 -8.38 9.00
CA GLN A 179 -18.58 -8.68 7.85
C GLN A 179 -20.03 -8.91 8.28
N SER A 180 -20.26 -9.70 9.33
CA SER A 180 -21.60 -9.92 9.88
C SER A 180 -22.27 -8.62 10.32
N LEU A 181 -21.51 -7.69 10.91
CA LEU A 181 -22.03 -6.38 11.28
C LEU A 181 -22.43 -5.54 10.04
N ALA A 182 -21.65 -5.60 8.96
CA ALA A 182 -22.00 -4.94 7.70
C ALA A 182 -23.30 -5.49 7.10
N ASP A 183 -23.49 -6.81 7.15
CA ASP A 183 -24.71 -7.48 6.66
C ASP A 183 -25.94 -7.06 7.48
N VAL A 184 -25.82 -6.99 8.83
CA VAL A 184 -26.89 -6.52 9.71
C VAL A 184 -27.21 -5.05 9.47
N THR A 185 -26.21 -4.20 9.19
CA THR A 185 -26.42 -2.78 8.88
C THR A 185 -27.34 -2.58 7.68
N THR A 186 -27.23 -3.41 6.65
CA THR A 186 -28.11 -3.38 5.48
C THR A 186 -29.57 -3.67 5.87
N SER A 187 -29.80 -4.66 6.72
CA SER A 187 -31.13 -5.01 7.24
C SER A 187 -31.71 -3.90 8.11
N ILE A 188 -30.90 -3.28 8.96
CA ILE A 188 -31.31 -2.15 9.82
C ILE A 188 -31.68 -0.94 8.96
N ASN A 189 -30.91 -0.64 7.93
CA ASN A 189 -31.22 0.47 7.01
C ASN A 189 -32.54 0.25 6.28
N LEU A 190 -32.85 -1.00 5.91
CA LEU A 190 -34.15 -1.33 5.29
C LEU A 190 -35.31 -1.11 6.28
N LEU A 191 -35.15 -1.51 7.55
CA LEU A 191 -36.13 -1.26 8.59
C LEU A 191 -36.31 0.23 8.92
N GLY A 192 -35.22 1.02 8.77
CA GLY A 192 -35.23 2.47 9.03
C GLY A 192 -35.76 3.31 7.87
N THR A 193 -36.28 2.73 6.80
CA THR A 193 -36.92 3.52 5.74
C THR A 193 -38.21 4.17 6.22
N SER A 194 -38.50 5.37 5.72
CA SER A 194 -39.71 6.11 6.11
C SER A 194 -41.00 5.27 5.95
N ALA A 195 -41.10 4.50 4.88
CA ALA A 195 -42.23 3.62 4.62
C ALA A 195 -42.41 2.54 5.71
N VAL A 196 -41.33 1.84 6.09
CA VAL A 196 -41.38 0.83 7.15
C VAL A 196 -41.70 1.45 8.52
N VAL A 197 -41.12 2.62 8.82
CA VAL A 197 -41.39 3.34 10.08
C VAL A 197 -42.81 3.78 10.15
N GLU A 198 -43.39 4.31 9.05
CA GLU A 198 -44.81 4.65 8.95
C GLU A 198 -45.71 3.43 9.15
N ASP A 199 -45.42 2.32 8.47
CA ASP A 199 -46.20 1.08 8.62
C ASP A 199 -46.17 0.54 10.04
N LEU A 200 -45.00 0.57 10.69
CA LEU A 200 -44.85 0.20 12.10
C LEU A 200 -45.62 1.16 13.01
N GLY A 201 -45.61 2.45 12.69
CA GLY A 201 -46.41 3.49 13.40
C GLY A 201 -47.90 3.19 13.31
N ILE A 202 -48.38 2.79 12.14
CA ILE A 202 -49.82 2.42 11.94
C ILE A 202 -50.15 1.15 12.75
N LEU A 203 -49.29 0.13 12.70
CA LEU A 203 -49.48 -1.10 13.46
C LEU A 203 -49.49 -0.87 14.97
N ALA A 204 -48.66 0.05 15.45
CA ALA A 204 -48.51 0.38 16.87
C ALA A 204 -49.59 1.33 17.42
N THR A 205 -50.55 1.74 16.62
CA THR A 205 -51.67 2.60 17.13
C THR A 205 -52.49 1.85 18.16
N SER A 206 -52.94 2.55 19.20
CA SER A 206 -53.74 1.95 20.27
C SER A 206 -55.00 1.26 19.74
N ALA A 207 -55.57 1.80 18.65
CA ALA A 207 -56.75 1.21 17.98
C ALA A 207 -56.41 -0.16 17.37
N ASN A 208 -55.30 -0.26 16.62
CA ASN A 208 -54.88 -1.52 15.99
C ASN A 208 -54.44 -2.57 17.02
N VAL A 209 -53.71 -2.15 18.07
CA VAL A 209 -53.29 -3.03 19.18
C VAL A 209 -54.54 -3.59 19.90
N THR A 210 -55.53 -2.75 20.16
CA THR A 210 -56.79 -3.18 20.78
C THR A 210 -57.55 -4.13 19.89
N ALA A 211 -57.65 -3.81 18.57
CA ALA A 211 -58.35 -4.68 17.61
C ALA A 211 -57.67 -6.05 17.49
N MET A 212 -56.34 -6.10 17.44
CA MET A 212 -55.57 -7.37 17.47
C MET A 212 -55.76 -8.12 18.76
N GLY A 213 -55.83 -7.42 19.90
CA GLY A 213 -56.16 -8.03 21.20
C GLY A 213 -57.54 -8.69 21.22
N HIS A 214 -58.53 -8.06 20.63
CA HIS A 214 -59.89 -8.60 20.47
C HIS A 214 -59.92 -9.85 19.58
N LEU A 215 -59.17 -9.82 18.46
CA LEU A 215 -59.04 -10.97 17.55
C LEU A 215 -58.35 -12.18 18.24
N GLY A 216 -57.38 -11.90 19.08
CA GLY A 216 -56.61 -12.95 19.83
C GLY A 216 -57.31 -13.51 21.06
N THR A 217 -58.56 -13.09 21.36
CA THR A 217 -59.28 -13.71 22.50
C THR A 217 -59.67 -15.15 22.20
N SER A 218 -59.65 -16.01 23.23
CA SER A 218 -59.99 -17.43 23.10
C SER A 218 -61.36 -17.64 22.47
N GLY A 219 -62.32 -16.77 22.77
CA GLY A 219 -63.66 -16.82 22.16
C GLY A 219 -63.64 -16.62 20.64
N ASN A 220 -62.91 -15.63 20.15
CA ASN A 220 -62.82 -15.35 18.72
C ASN A 220 -61.99 -16.43 17.97
N VAL A 221 -60.93 -16.91 18.58
CA VAL A 221 -60.10 -18.01 18.02
C VAL A 221 -60.93 -19.30 17.91
N THR A 222 -61.70 -19.61 18.93
CA THR A 222 -62.65 -20.75 18.90
C THR A 222 -63.76 -20.56 17.85
N ALA A 223 -64.32 -19.35 17.74
CA ALA A 223 -65.35 -19.07 16.77
C ALA A 223 -64.84 -19.17 15.31
N MET A 224 -63.56 -18.92 15.06
CA MET A 224 -62.90 -19.11 13.77
C MET A 224 -62.51 -20.55 13.46
N GLY A 225 -62.69 -21.49 14.42
CA GLY A 225 -62.37 -22.88 14.25
C GLY A 225 -60.89 -23.21 14.16
N LEU A 226 -60.06 -22.38 14.81
CA LEU A 226 -58.60 -22.46 14.80
C LEU A 226 -57.99 -23.14 16.06
N LEU A 227 -58.88 -23.59 17.01
CA LEU A 227 -58.50 -24.37 18.21
C LEU A 227 -59.26 -25.68 18.25
#